data_1d13e332d4891025cd2221513a136899
#
_entry.id   1d13e332d4891025cd2221513a136899
#
_cell.length_a   1.000
_cell.length_b   1.000
_cell.length_c   1.000
_cell.angle_alpha   90.00
_cell.angle_beta   90.00
_cell.angle_gamma   90.00
#
_symmetry.space_group_name_H-M   'P 1'
#
loop_
_entity.id
_entity.type
_entity.pdbx_description
1 polymer ?
#
loop_
_entity_poly.entity_id
_entity_poly.type
_entity_poly.pdbx_seq_one_letter_code
_entity_poly.pdbx_strand_id
1 'polypeptide(L)'
;LTFRAWHEATHGAAAWRALYKIPNGVWQGYLTWLKRVLALPLRNGVAALALQPGEGCVTVTVSDGSVLRARLVVVATGRGGTGGPFIPDFVAPALFPDLAAHTSAPIDFARLRGARVAVIGGGASAWDNVATALEAGAASVDQYVRRPVLPQVNKGRGSATTGYFEGWSALDPAQRWALFAYMNDLQAPPPHETVLRTIRHPGFALHLGTPVLAARRQDGAVALDLPAGPAAADFLILGTGFRIDLARDALLGPLAPLLATWADRYAPPADLRRPELGRFPWLDEGFSLTERAVGACPDLGRIHLFNHAATLSLGAVASDIPGVNAGAERLSGAVVRHLFRADYADIRTRLEAFAEPELIDTPYFAAPGGGYDGPVSPN
;
A
#
# COMPACT_ATOMS: atom_id res chain seq x y z
N LEU A 1 7.11 20.64 -3.22
CA LEU A 1 7.41 20.14 -1.86
C LEU A 1 7.88 18.67 -1.87
N THR A 2 8.78 18.32 -2.82
CA THR A 2 9.28 16.94 -2.94
C THR A 2 10.30 16.62 -1.84
N PHE A 3 10.46 15.33 -1.51
CA PHE A 3 11.48 14.87 -0.57
C PHE A 3 12.89 15.34 -1.00
N ARG A 4 13.21 15.23 -2.28
CA ARG A 4 14.50 15.67 -2.80
C ARG A 4 14.75 17.16 -2.52
N ALA A 5 13.81 18.02 -2.88
CA ALA A 5 13.96 19.47 -2.67
C ALA A 5 14.12 19.82 -1.19
N TRP A 6 13.33 19.16 -0.31
CA TRP A 6 13.47 19.31 1.14
C TRP A 6 14.83 18.82 1.65
N HIS A 7 15.28 17.65 1.18
CA HIS A 7 16.55 17.05 1.60
C HIS A 7 17.74 17.91 1.15
N GLU A 8 17.75 18.35 -0.11
CA GLU A 8 18.80 19.24 -0.64
C GLU A 8 18.84 20.59 0.10
N ALA A 9 17.68 21.16 0.43
CA ALA A 9 17.61 22.41 1.20
C ALA A 9 18.06 22.25 2.67
N THR A 10 17.84 21.05 3.26
CA THR A 10 18.15 20.81 4.67
C THR A 10 19.57 20.26 4.88
N HIS A 11 20.04 19.40 3.98
CA HIS A 11 21.29 18.64 4.13
C HIS A 11 22.32 18.94 3.02
N GLY A 12 21.94 19.67 2.00
CA GLY A 12 22.78 20.02 0.86
C GLY A 12 22.75 19.00 -0.28
N ALA A 13 23.07 19.47 -1.50
CA ALA A 13 23.08 18.66 -2.71
C ALA A 13 24.12 17.52 -2.69
N ALA A 14 25.21 17.66 -1.94
CA ALA A 14 26.21 16.60 -1.78
C ALA A 14 25.64 15.43 -0.99
N ALA A 15 24.90 15.68 0.09
CA ALA A 15 24.24 14.66 0.88
C ALA A 15 23.17 13.91 0.07
N TRP A 16 22.42 14.61 -0.79
CA TRP A 16 21.48 13.97 -1.71
C TRP A 16 22.19 13.00 -2.68
N ARG A 17 23.29 13.41 -3.28
CA ARG A 17 24.05 12.54 -4.21
C ARG A 17 24.65 11.31 -3.54
N ALA A 18 24.99 11.40 -2.24
CA ALA A 18 25.51 10.29 -1.44
C ALA A 18 24.40 9.38 -0.89
N LEU A 19 23.14 9.78 -0.98
CA LEU A 19 22.02 9.04 -0.42
C LEU A 19 21.70 7.81 -1.26
N TYR A 20 21.99 6.61 -0.71
CA TYR A 20 21.66 5.33 -1.32
C TYR A 20 20.22 4.89 -0.98
N LYS A 21 19.87 4.93 0.30
CA LYS A 21 18.53 4.68 0.83
C LYS A 21 18.14 5.80 1.76
N ILE A 22 16.87 6.13 1.81
CA ILE A 22 16.33 7.12 2.74
C ILE A 22 16.21 6.47 4.12
N PRO A 23 16.97 6.94 5.14
CA PRO A 23 16.78 6.45 6.50
C PRO A 23 15.38 6.79 7.03
N ASN A 24 14.77 5.88 7.80
CA ASN A 24 13.42 6.06 8.32
C ASN A 24 13.26 7.37 9.12
N GLY A 25 14.25 7.75 9.93
CA GLY A 25 14.22 9.01 10.69
C GLY A 25 14.22 10.24 9.79
N VAL A 26 14.97 10.23 8.69
CA VAL A 26 15.02 11.34 7.71
C VAL A 26 13.68 11.43 6.97
N TRP A 27 13.09 10.29 6.58
CA TRP A 27 11.75 10.25 6.00
C TRP A 27 10.68 10.79 6.94
N GLN A 28 10.73 10.37 8.20
CA GLN A 28 9.82 10.88 9.24
C GLN A 28 9.97 12.39 9.46
N GLY A 29 11.19 12.90 9.44
CA GLY A 29 11.48 14.34 9.51
C GLY A 29 10.84 15.12 8.36
N TYR A 30 10.96 14.60 7.13
CA TYR A 30 10.28 15.17 5.96
C TYR A 30 8.76 15.17 6.10
N LEU A 31 8.15 14.06 6.51
CA LEU A 31 6.69 13.99 6.68
C LEU A 31 6.20 14.95 7.77
N THR A 32 6.94 15.10 8.86
CA THR A 32 6.63 16.06 9.92
C THR A 32 6.71 17.50 9.42
N TRP A 33 7.74 17.83 8.65
CA TRP A 33 7.88 19.13 7.99
C TRP A 33 6.71 19.40 7.02
N LEU A 34 6.39 18.42 6.15
CA LEU A 34 5.30 18.52 5.17
C LEU A 34 3.94 18.76 5.84
N LYS A 35 3.63 18.00 6.91
CA LYS A 35 2.43 18.19 7.72
C LYS A 35 2.30 19.62 8.21
N ARG A 36 3.40 20.19 8.75
CA ARG A 36 3.43 21.54 9.31
C ARG A 36 3.26 22.60 8.22
N VAL A 37 3.99 22.49 7.11
CA VAL A 37 3.97 23.47 6.02
C VAL A 37 2.62 23.53 5.32
N LEU A 38 1.98 22.36 5.13
CA LEU A 38 0.66 22.27 4.49
C LEU A 38 -0.51 22.44 5.48
N ALA A 39 -0.22 22.60 6.77
CA ALA A 39 -1.24 22.69 7.82
C ALA A 39 -2.29 21.55 7.71
N LEU A 40 -1.82 20.33 7.44
CA LEU A 40 -2.72 19.18 7.21
C LEU A 40 -3.57 18.91 8.46
N PRO A 41 -4.90 18.77 8.32
CA PRO A 41 -5.83 18.54 9.44
C PRO A 41 -5.78 17.07 9.90
N LEU A 42 -4.65 16.65 10.50
CA LEU A 42 -4.46 15.28 10.96
C LEU A 42 -4.90 15.11 12.41
N ARG A 43 -5.66 14.06 12.69
CA ARG A 43 -6.05 13.60 14.02
C ARG A 43 -5.24 12.37 14.40
N ASN A 44 -4.15 12.55 15.14
CA ASN A 44 -3.34 11.45 15.66
C ASN A 44 -3.99 10.82 16.90
N GLY A 45 -3.70 9.53 17.14
CA GLY A 45 -4.26 8.78 18.26
C GLY A 45 -5.73 8.39 18.10
N VAL A 46 -6.31 8.60 16.91
CA VAL A 46 -7.69 8.23 16.58
C VAL A 46 -7.68 7.21 15.44
N ALA A 47 -8.30 6.05 15.67
CA ALA A 47 -8.45 4.99 14.69
C ALA A 47 -9.87 4.98 14.12
N ALA A 48 -10.00 4.78 12.81
CA ALA A 48 -11.27 4.42 12.19
C ALA A 48 -11.60 2.96 12.53
N LEU A 49 -12.80 2.71 13.05
CA LEU A 49 -13.24 1.40 13.53
C LEU A 49 -14.25 0.72 12.60
N ALA A 50 -15.10 1.50 11.92
CA ALA A 50 -16.10 0.98 11.01
C ALA A 50 -16.42 1.97 9.90
N LEU A 51 -16.80 1.44 8.74
CA LEU A 51 -17.32 2.17 7.59
C LEU A 51 -18.71 1.65 7.25
N GLN A 52 -19.68 2.55 7.15
CA GLN A 52 -21.06 2.24 6.79
C GLN A 52 -21.47 3.14 5.63
N PRO A 53 -21.39 2.64 4.37
CA PRO A 53 -21.92 3.36 3.21
C PRO A 53 -23.46 3.33 3.23
N GLY A 54 -24.07 4.46 2.91
CA GLY A 54 -25.52 4.60 2.83
C GLY A 54 -25.97 6.05 2.86
N GLU A 55 -27.18 6.31 2.39
CA GLU A 55 -27.82 7.65 2.37
C GLU A 55 -26.97 8.73 1.67
N GLY A 56 -26.28 8.37 0.59
CA GLY A 56 -25.43 9.30 -0.16
C GLY A 56 -24.14 9.72 0.53
N CYS A 57 -23.73 9.03 1.61
CA CYS A 57 -22.51 9.30 2.35
C CYS A 57 -21.91 8.00 2.90
N VAL A 58 -20.77 8.11 3.57
CA VAL A 58 -20.16 7.05 4.37
C VAL A 58 -20.08 7.53 5.81
N THR A 59 -20.68 6.76 6.72
CA THR A 59 -20.54 6.98 8.17
C THR A 59 -19.29 6.27 8.65
N VAL A 60 -18.42 6.99 9.36
CA VAL A 60 -17.15 6.49 9.90
C VAL A 60 -17.20 6.55 11.42
N THR A 61 -17.20 5.41 12.08
CA THR A 61 -17.04 5.32 13.53
C THR A 61 -15.57 5.34 13.88
N VAL A 62 -15.18 6.14 14.87
CA VAL A 62 -13.78 6.29 15.29
C VAL A 62 -13.58 5.99 16.76
N SER A 63 -12.33 5.72 17.16
CA SER A 63 -11.97 5.18 18.48
C SER A 63 -12.19 6.14 19.66
N ASP A 64 -12.36 7.43 19.42
CA ASP A 64 -12.71 8.42 20.45
C ASP A 64 -14.21 8.52 20.72
N GLY A 65 -15.01 7.64 20.09
CA GLY A 65 -16.47 7.59 20.23
C GLY A 65 -17.22 8.54 19.32
N SER A 66 -16.53 9.39 18.54
CA SER A 66 -17.19 10.26 17.58
C SER A 66 -17.57 9.52 16.30
N VAL A 67 -18.59 10.04 15.63
CA VAL A 67 -19.09 9.55 14.35
C VAL A 67 -18.95 10.66 13.31
N LEU A 68 -18.27 10.35 12.22
CA LEU A 68 -18.05 11.27 11.10
C LEU A 68 -18.93 10.86 9.92
N ARG A 69 -19.51 11.84 9.24
CA ARG A 69 -20.20 11.61 7.97
C ARG A 69 -19.38 12.24 6.85
N ALA A 70 -19.00 11.46 5.87
CA ALA A 70 -18.19 11.89 4.75
C ALA A 70 -18.89 11.56 3.42
N ARG A 71 -18.83 12.46 2.46
CA ARG A 71 -19.34 12.20 1.10
C ARG A 71 -18.52 11.14 0.39
N LEU A 72 -17.22 11.13 0.64
CA LEU A 72 -16.25 10.15 0.13
C LEU A 72 -15.24 9.81 1.23
N VAL A 73 -14.76 8.57 1.23
CA VAL A 73 -13.72 8.09 2.15
C VAL A 73 -12.57 7.49 1.35
N VAL A 74 -11.34 7.85 1.69
CA VAL A 74 -10.15 7.21 1.14
C VAL A 74 -9.51 6.33 2.22
N VAL A 75 -9.47 5.03 1.98
CA VAL A 75 -8.80 4.05 2.85
C VAL A 75 -7.35 3.92 2.40
N ALA A 76 -6.45 4.66 3.07
CA ALA A 76 -5.01 4.72 2.75
C ALA A 76 -4.16 4.03 3.84
N THR A 77 -4.56 2.82 4.23
CA THR A 77 -4.04 2.07 5.39
C THR A 77 -2.71 1.35 5.14
N GLY A 78 -2.07 1.60 4.01
CA GLY A 78 -0.75 1.06 3.69
C GLY A 78 -0.75 -0.43 3.36
N ARG A 79 0.42 -1.06 3.44
CA ARG A 79 0.62 -2.44 2.97
C ARG A 79 -0.12 -3.49 3.81
N GLY A 80 -0.28 -3.24 5.09
CA GLY A 80 -0.96 -4.17 6.01
C GLY A 80 -2.47 -3.99 6.10
N GLY A 81 -3.01 -2.96 5.48
CA GLY A 81 -4.38 -2.50 5.70
C GLY A 81 -5.49 -3.29 5.00
N THR A 82 -5.19 -4.37 4.27
CA THR A 82 -6.19 -5.18 3.58
C THR A 82 -5.96 -6.68 3.77
N GLY A 83 -5.69 -7.08 5.01
CA GLY A 83 -5.49 -8.49 5.37
C GLY A 83 -4.44 -8.66 6.44
N GLY A 84 -3.22 -8.19 6.20
CA GLY A 84 -2.16 -8.18 7.20
C GLY A 84 -1.00 -9.13 6.92
N PRO A 85 -0.12 -9.36 7.92
CA PRO A 85 1.03 -10.24 7.79
C PRO A 85 0.60 -11.67 7.47
N PHE A 86 1.36 -12.31 6.60
CA PHE A 86 1.13 -13.71 6.26
C PHE A 86 1.85 -14.62 7.25
N ILE A 87 1.09 -15.26 8.11
CA ILE A 87 1.58 -16.35 8.98
C ILE A 87 1.21 -17.66 8.29
N PRO A 88 2.20 -18.47 7.86
CA PRO A 88 1.92 -19.77 7.25
C PRO A 88 1.27 -20.75 8.23
N ASP A 89 0.41 -21.64 7.74
CA ASP A 89 -0.34 -22.59 8.57
C ASP A 89 0.57 -23.63 9.27
N PHE A 90 1.79 -23.84 8.77
CA PHE A 90 2.78 -24.70 9.41
C PHE A 90 3.44 -24.07 10.65
N VAL A 91 3.17 -22.82 10.98
CA VAL A 91 3.67 -22.12 12.16
C VAL A 91 2.64 -22.18 13.27
N ALA A 92 2.96 -22.90 14.35
CA ALA A 92 2.03 -23.08 15.46
C ALA A 92 1.71 -21.75 16.18
N PRO A 93 0.44 -21.41 16.42
CA PRO A 93 0.04 -20.20 17.15
C PRO A 93 0.67 -20.07 18.54
N ALA A 94 0.98 -21.18 19.20
CA ALA A 94 1.60 -21.22 20.54
C ALA A 94 3.04 -20.63 20.60
N LEU A 95 3.65 -20.32 19.43
CA LEU A 95 4.92 -19.58 19.37
C LEU A 95 4.75 -18.09 19.65
N PHE A 96 3.59 -17.53 19.43
CA PHE A 96 3.34 -16.09 19.59
C PHE A 96 2.78 -15.75 20.98
N PRO A 97 3.16 -14.56 21.52
CA PRO A 97 4.13 -13.59 20.99
C PRO A 97 5.58 -13.88 21.43
N ASP A 98 5.83 -14.88 22.29
CA ASP A 98 7.05 -15.03 23.06
C ASP A 98 8.25 -15.49 22.24
N LEU A 99 8.03 -16.45 21.34
CA LEU A 99 9.08 -17.16 20.58
C LEU A 99 9.05 -16.85 19.08
N ALA A 100 8.06 -16.14 18.58
CA ALA A 100 7.96 -15.78 17.19
C ALA A 100 7.39 -14.39 16.97
N ALA A 101 7.85 -13.73 15.91
CA ALA A 101 7.28 -12.48 15.43
C ALA A 101 7.33 -12.39 13.91
N HIS A 102 6.36 -11.70 13.31
CA HIS A 102 6.45 -11.32 11.91
C HIS A 102 7.32 -10.06 11.76
N THR A 103 8.03 -9.91 10.65
CA THR A 103 8.90 -8.74 10.37
C THR A 103 8.19 -7.38 10.38
N SER A 104 6.86 -7.35 10.38
CA SER A 104 6.06 -6.12 10.53
C SER A 104 5.73 -5.77 11.98
N ALA A 105 5.99 -6.68 12.92
CA ALA A 105 5.79 -6.42 14.35
C ALA A 105 7.00 -5.70 14.94
N PRO A 106 6.84 -4.94 16.03
CA PRO A 106 7.97 -4.42 16.79
C PRO A 106 8.74 -5.58 17.45
N ILE A 107 9.94 -5.86 16.95
CA ILE A 107 10.84 -6.88 17.52
C ILE A 107 11.85 -6.17 18.42
N ASP A 108 11.92 -6.57 19.69
CA ASP A 108 12.98 -6.14 20.58
C ASP A 108 14.24 -6.97 20.33
N PHE A 109 15.09 -6.50 19.44
CA PHE A 109 16.33 -7.16 19.06
C PHE A 109 17.36 -7.23 20.22
N ALA A 110 17.26 -6.38 21.24
CA ALA A 110 18.14 -6.46 22.40
C ALA A 110 17.94 -7.76 23.18
N ARG A 111 16.73 -8.30 23.20
CA ARG A 111 16.39 -9.60 23.80
C ARG A 111 17.00 -10.79 23.05
N LEU A 112 17.39 -10.61 21.80
CA LEU A 112 17.97 -11.66 20.96
C LEU A 112 19.50 -11.77 21.10
N ARG A 113 20.13 -10.96 21.95
CA ARG A 113 21.55 -11.06 22.24
C ARG A 113 21.91 -12.45 22.78
N GLY A 114 22.88 -13.11 22.13
CA GLY A 114 23.30 -14.46 22.47
C GLY A 114 22.34 -15.57 22.04
N ALA A 115 21.20 -15.24 21.46
CA ALA A 115 20.20 -16.20 21.00
C ALA A 115 20.53 -16.78 19.62
N ARG A 116 20.06 -18.00 19.38
CA ARG A 116 19.98 -18.63 18.06
C ARG A 116 18.66 -18.21 17.41
N VAL A 117 18.73 -17.51 16.31
CA VAL A 117 17.54 -16.98 15.64
C VAL A 117 17.30 -17.72 14.34
N ALA A 118 16.08 -18.19 14.11
CA ALA A 118 15.64 -18.68 12.80
C ALA A 118 14.88 -17.59 12.07
N VAL A 119 15.11 -17.42 10.76
CA VAL A 119 14.36 -16.48 9.91
C VAL A 119 13.79 -17.22 8.71
N ILE A 120 12.48 -17.15 8.52
CA ILE A 120 11.81 -17.74 7.35
C ILE A 120 11.50 -16.65 6.33
N GLY A 121 12.07 -16.78 5.13
CA GLY A 121 11.84 -15.89 4.01
C GLY A 121 13.11 -15.37 3.35
N GLY A 122 13.01 -14.99 2.07
CA GLY A 122 14.12 -14.49 1.26
C GLY A 122 13.95 -13.04 0.78
N GLY A 123 12.88 -12.35 1.20
CA GLY A 123 12.59 -10.97 0.80
C GLY A 123 13.35 -9.93 1.60
N ALA A 124 13.24 -8.66 1.20
CA ALA A 124 13.95 -7.53 1.81
C ALA A 124 13.80 -7.46 3.33
N SER A 125 12.56 -7.58 3.84
CA SER A 125 12.30 -7.53 5.29
C SER A 125 12.94 -8.68 6.06
N ALA A 126 13.00 -9.89 5.47
CA ALA A 126 13.71 -11.01 6.10
C ALA A 126 15.19 -10.68 6.26
N TRP A 127 15.85 -10.24 5.20
CA TRP A 127 17.25 -9.87 5.21
C TRP A 127 17.57 -8.70 6.16
N ASP A 128 16.72 -7.66 6.19
CA ASP A 128 16.89 -6.53 7.10
C ASP A 128 16.81 -6.98 8.57
N ASN A 129 15.90 -7.91 8.89
CA ASN A 129 15.79 -8.47 10.24
C ASN A 129 16.95 -9.40 10.60
N VAL A 130 17.44 -10.19 9.64
CA VAL A 130 18.67 -10.99 9.81
C VAL A 130 19.85 -10.09 10.18
N ALA A 131 20.11 -9.04 9.38
CA ALA A 131 21.20 -8.12 9.65
C ALA A 131 21.04 -7.44 11.01
N THR A 132 19.84 -7.00 11.36
CA THR A 132 19.57 -6.32 12.64
C THR A 132 19.75 -7.27 13.83
N ALA A 133 19.31 -8.52 13.73
CA ALA A 133 19.51 -9.53 14.80
C ALA A 133 21.00 -9.80 15.04
N LEU A 134 21.78 -9.97 13.97
CA LEU A 134 23.24 -10.17 14.07
C LEU A 134 23.95 -8.96 14.67
N GLU A 135 23.61 -7.76 14.19
CA GLU A 135 24.16 -6.49 14.71
C GLU A 135 23.79 -6.24 16.18
N ALA A 136 22.62 -6.74 16.62
CA ALA A 136 22.21 -6.70 18.03
C ALA A 136 22.91 -7.74 18.91
N GLY A 137 23.69 -8.66 18.30
CA GLY A 137 24.51 -9.64 19.00
C GLY A 137 23.85 -11.01 19.16
N ALA A 138 22.93 -11.41 18.26
CA ALA A 138 22.49 -12.80 18.18
C ALA A 138 23.71 -13.73 18.00
N ALA A 139 23.72 -14.90 18.66
CA ALA A 139 24.79 -15.86 18.54
C ALA A 139 24.88 -16.47 17.14
N SER A 140 23.72 -16.78 16.57
CA SER A 140 23.61 -17.22 15.17
C SER A 140 22.25 -16.80 14.59
N VAL A 141 22.22 -16.66 13.25
CA VAL A 141 20.97 -16.50 12.49
C VAL A 141 20.97 -17.47 11.32
N ASP A 142 20.04 -18.41 11.33
CA ASP A 142 19.78 -19.36 10.25
C ASP A 142 18.59 -18.87 9.42
N GLN A 143 18.85 -18.50 8.16
CA GLN A 143 17.81 -18.01 7.25
C GLN A 143 17.37 -19.11 6.28
N TYR A 144 16.09 -19.51 6.36
CA TYR A 144 15.50 -20.56 5.55
C TYR A 144 14.71 -19.98 4.38
N VAL A 145 15.09 -20.34 3.17
CA VAL A 145 14.47 -19.86 1.92
C VAL A 145 14.06 -21.07 1.08
N ARG A 146 12.77 -21.20 0.80
CA ARG A 146 12.21 -22.33 0.02
C ARG A 146 12.69 -22.38 -1.44
N ARG A 147 13.12 -21.23 -2.00
CA ARG A 147 13.64 -21.12 -3.36
C ARG A 147 15.08 -21.63 -3.42
N PRO A 148 15.47 -22.35 -4.49
CA PRO A 148 16.85 -22.85 -4.64
C PRO A 148 17.83 -21.71 -4.97
N VAL A 149 17.35 -20.56 -5.46
CA VAL A 149 18.15 -19.38 -5.80
C VAL A 149 17.42 -18.11 -5.37
N LEU A 150 18.18 -17.10 -4.99
CA LEU A 150 17.64 -15.77 -4.73
C LEU A 150 17.34 -15.05 -6.06
N PRO A 151 16.28 -14.22 -6.12
CA PRO A 151 16.07 -13.33 -7.26
C PRO A 151 17.29 -12.44 -7.49
N GLN A 152 17.68 -12.22 -8.75
CA GLN A 152 18.85 -11.43 -9.12
C GLN A 152 18.48 -10.07 -9.75
N VAL A 153 17.30 -9.99 -10.35
CA VAL A 153 16.87 -8.81 -11.12
C VAL A 153 15.62 -8.20 -10.49
N ASN A 154 15.69 -6.92 -10.14
CA ASN A 154 14.53 -6.17 -9.66
C ASN A 154 13.71 -5.65 -10.86
N LYS A 155 12.71 -6.41 -11.29
CA LYS A 155 11.79 -6.01 -12.36
C LYS A 155 10.93 -4.80 -11.98
N GLY A 156 10.59 -4.65 -10.69
CA GLY A 156 9.88 -3.48 -10.20
C GLY A 156 10.65 -2.17 -10.44
N ARG A 157 11.99 -2.21 -10.37
CA ARG A 157 12.81 -1.05 -10.75
C ARG A 157 12.74 -0.75 -12.25
N GLY A 158 12.67 -1.80 -13.08
CA GLY A 158 12.54 -1.65 -14.54
C GLY A 158 11.15 -1.15 -14.97
N SER A 159 10.12 -1.38 -14.16
CA SER A 159 8.74 -0.92 -14.42
C SER A 159 8.43 0.47 -13.87
N ALA A 160 9.36 1.12 -13.15
CA ALA A 160 9.15 2.45 -12.58
C ALA A 160 9.24 3.56 -13.64
N THR A 161 8.32 3.56 -14.60
CA THR A 161 8.22 4.52 -15.70
C THR A 161 6.83 5.15 -15.75
N THR A 162 6.72 6.35 -16.27
CA THR A 162 5.43 7.03 -16.49
C THR A 162 4.48 6.16 -17.30
N GLY A 163 4.97 5.53 -18.38
CA GLY A 163 4.14 4.65 -19.22
C GLY A 163 3.57 3.46 -18.45
N TYR A 164 4.33 2.88 -17.53
CA TYR A 164 3.85 1.78 -16.69
C TYR A 164 2.79 2.24 -15.67
N PHE A 165 3.02 3.39 -15.03
CA PHE A 165 2.08 3.91 -14.03
C PHE A 165 0.77 4.39 -14.65
N GLU A 166 0.83 5.09 -15.78
CA GLU A 166 -0.36 5.62 -16.45
C GLU A 166 -1.06 4.56 -17.31
N GLY A 167 -0.29 3.70 -17.99
CA GLY A 167 -0.80 2.73 -18.94
C GLY A 167 -1.43 1.48 -18.32
N TRP A 168 -1.19 1.19 -17.04
CA TRP A 168 -1.72 -0.03 -16.41
C TRP A 168 -3.23 -0.17 -16.52
N SER A 169 -3.98 0.90 -16.31
CA SER A 169 -5.44 0.89 -16.37
C SER A 169 -5.99 0.71 -17.78
N ALA A 170 -5.19 0.94 -18.82
CA ALA A 170 -5.56 0.68 -20.21
C ALA A 170 -5.43 -0.80 -20.62
N LEU A 171 -4.74 -1.62 -19.82
CA LEU A 171 -4.63 -3.05 -20.05
C LEU A 171 -5.96 -3.76 -19.78
N ASP A 172 -6.25 -4.80 -20.53
CA ASP A 172 -7.38 -5.68 -20.22
C ASP A 172 -7.11 -6.55 -18.97
N PRO A 173 -8.12 -7.20 -18.41
CA PRO A 173 -7.96 -8.02 -17.20
C PRO A 173 -6.95 -9.16 -17.36
N ALA A 174 -6.87 -9.79 -18.53
CA ALA A 174 -5.93 -10.88 -18.78
C ALA A 174 -4.48 -10.38 -18.78
N GLN A 175 -4.25 -9.23 -19.40
CA GLN A 175 -2.92 -8.59 -19.44
C GLN A 175 -2.47 -8.14 -18.05
N ARG A 176 -3.36 -7.50 -17.26
CA ARG A 176 -3.06 -7.09 -15.85
C ARG A 176 -2.72 -8.30 -15.02
N TRP A 177 -3.52 -9.36 -15.10
CA TRP A 177 -3.28 -10.59 -14.35
C TRP A 177 -1.95 -11.24 -14.72
N ALA A 178 -1.70 -11.46 -16.02
CA ALA A 178 -0.48 -12.09 -16.51
C ALA A 178 0.78 -11.32 -16.09
N LEU A 179 0.75 -9.97 -16.24
CA LEU A 179 1.88 -9.12 -15.87
C LEU A 179 2.10 -9.10 -14.36
N PHE A 180 1.03 -9.03 -13.56
CA PHE A 180 1.13 -9.05 -12.11
C PHE A 180 1.60 -10.42 -11.59
N ALA A 181 1.07 -11.53 -12.13
CA ALA A 181 1.52 -12.88 -11.80
C ALA A 181 3.03 -13.04 -12.10
N TYR A 182 3.47 -12.61 -13.28
CA TYR A 182 4.89 -12.62 -13.66
C TYR A 182 5.77 -11.85 -12.65
N MET A 183 5.39 -10.62 -12.30
CA MET A 183 6.13 -9.81 -11.33
C MET A 183 6.14 -10.43 -9.93
N ASN A 184 4.99 -10.98 -9.52
CA ASN A 184 4.84 -11.63 -8.22
C ASN A 184 5.64 -12.93 -8.12
N ASP A 185 5.70 -13.72 -9.19
CA ASP A 185 6.46 -14.98 -9.23
C ASP A 185 7.96 -14.73 -9.20
N LEU A 186 8.45 -13.70 -9.88
CA LEU A 186 9.88 -13.36 -9.91
C LEU A 186 10.38 -12.82 -8.57
N GLN A 187 9.57 -12.03 -7.87
CA GLN A 187 9.95 -11.30 -6.67
C GLN A 187 11.09 -10.29 -6.91
N ALA A 188 11.37 -9.46 -5.92
CA ALA A 188 12.54 -8.58 -5.93
C ALA A 188 13.73 -9.23 -5.20
N PRO A 189 14.97 -9.00 -5.66
CA PRO A 189 16.15 -9.42 -4.91
C PRO A 189 16.22 -8.74 -3.55
N PRO A 190 16.92 -9.35 -2.58
CA PRO A 190 17.24 -8.67 -1.33
C PRO A 190 18.09 -7.43 -1.61
N PRO A 191 18.00 -6.38 -0.76
CA PRO A 191 18.80 -5.18 -0.96
C PRO A 191 20.30 -5.49 -0.82
N HIS A 192 21.09 -5.08 -1.81
CA HIS A 192 22.53 -5.38 -1.88
C HIS A 192 23.28 -5.02 -0.60
N GLU A 193 23.10 -3.78 -0.10
CA GLU A 193 23.76 -3.33 1.14
C GLU A 193 23.35 -4.15 2.36
N THR A 194 22.10 -4.60 2.43
CA THR A 194 21.63 -5.44 3.53
C THR A 194 22.31 -6.83 3.48
N VAL A 195 22.49 -7.38 2.28
CA VAL A 195 23.24 -8.62 2.10
C VAL A 195 24.69 -8.45 2.58
N LEU A 196 25.36 -7.35 2.18
CA LEU A 196 26.72 -7.05 2.62
C LEU A 196 26.84 -6.87 4.15
N ARG A 197 25.85 -6.22 4.78
CA ARG A 197 25.77 -6.11 6.25
C ARG A 197 25.69 -7.49 6.89
N THR A 198 24.83 -8.36 6.37
CA THR A 198 24.57 -9.69 6.89
C THR A 198 25.78 -10.60 6.81
N ILE A 199 26.40 -10.73 5.64
CA ILE A 199 27.50 -11.68 5.39
C ILE A 199 28.82 -11.36 6.13
N ARG A 200 28.92 -10.18 6.73
CA ARG A 200 30.08 -9.81 7.60
C ARG A 200 30.10 -10.58 8.93
N HIS A 201 28.95 -11.16 9.31
CA HIS A 201 28.80 -11.84 10.58
C HIS A 201 29.03 -13.35 10.43
N PRO A 202 30.00 -13.95 11.14
CA PRO A 202 30.31 -15.39 11.02
C PRO A 202 29.17 -16.28 11.53
N GLY A 203 28.27 -15.75 12.37
CA GLY A 203 27.10 -16.48 12.86
C GLY A 203 25.93 -16.54 11.86
N PHE A 204 26.08 -16.08 10.62
CA PHE A 204 25.05 -16.16 9.60
C PHE A 204 25.14 -17.43 8.75
N ALA A 205 24.00 -18.10 8.57
CA ALA A 205 23.86 -19.19 7.61
C ALA A 205 22.62 -19.01 6.75
N LEU A 206 22.77 -19.20 5.42
CA LEU A 206 21.68 -19.15 4.44
C LEU A 206 21.39 -20.54 3.90
N HIS A 207 20.17 -21.00 4.08
CA HIS A 207 19.68 -22.30 3.63
C HIS A 207 18.72 -22.12 2.44
N LEU A 208 19.24 -22.18 1.23
CA LEU A 208 18.45 -22.12 -0.01
C LEU A 208 17.84 -23.50 -0.33
N GLY A 209 16.68 -23.49 -1.01
CA GLY A 209 15.96 -24.73 -1.34
C GLY A 209 15.45 -25.48 -0.10
N THR A 210 15.38 -24.81 1.05
CA THR A 210 15.06 -25.43 2.34
C THR A 210 13.72 -24.89 2.85
N PRO A 211 12.59 -25.51 2.46
CA PRO A 211 11.28 -25.16 3.02
C PRO A 211 11.21 -25.62 4.48
N VAL A 212 10.66 -24.76 5.35
CA VAL A 212 10.25 -25.19 6.69
C VAL A 212 8.91 -25.90 6.57
N LEU A 213 8.81 -27.12 7.09
CA LEU A 213 7.64 -27.97 7.02
C LEU A 213 6.71 -27.77 8.20
N ALA A 214 7.28 -27.56 9.41
CA ALA A 214 6.57 -27.20 10.61
C ALA A 214 7.45 -26.34 11.52
N ALA A 215 6.81 -25.46 12.30
CA ALA A 215 7.44 -24.72 13.38
C ALA A 215 6.55 -24.79 14.62
N ARG A 216 7.05 -25.31 15.72
CA ARG A 216 6.31 -25.53 16.96
C ARG A 216 7.12 -25.20 18.21
N ARG A 217 6.44 -24.98 19.31
CA ARG A 217 7.08 -24.80 20.62
C ARG A 217 7.44 -26.19 21.19
N GLN A 218 8.69 -26.35 21.59
CA GLN A 218 9.17 -27.56 22.23
C GLN A 218 10.25 -27.16 23.26
N ASP A 219 10.10 -27.64 24.49
CA ASP A 219 11.07 -27.41 25.60
C ASP A 219 11.45 -25.94 25.81
N GLY A 220 10.48 -25.03 25.61
CA GLY A 220 10.70 -23.59 25.75
C GLY A 220 11.39 -22.90 24.56
N ALA A 221 11.67 -23.65 23.50
CA ALA A 221 12.33 -23.16 22.27
C ALA A 221 11.43 -23.38 21.04
N VAL A 222 11.92 -22.93 19.88
CA VAL A 222 11.32 -23.18 18.56
C VAL A 222 11.93 -24.45 17.99
N ALA A 223 11.12 -25.46 17.72
CA ALA A 223 11.50 -26.63 16.95
C ALA A 223 11.02 -26.47 15.50
N LEU A 224 11.90 -26.68 14.54
CA LEU A 224 11.67 -26.60 13.10
C LEU A 224 11.82 -28.00 12.49
N ASP A 225 10.87 -28.40 11.68
CA ASP A 225 10.98 -29.60 10.85
C ASP A 225 11.42 -29.17 9.44
N LEU A 226 12.57 -29.68 9.00
CA LEU A 226 13.17 -29.39 7.70
C LEU A 226 13.35 -30.69 6.91
N PRO A 227 13.47 -30.65 5.57
CA PRO A 227 13.72 -31.85 4.77
C PRO A 227 14.98 -32.65 5.16
N ALA A 228 16.01 -31.95 5.65
CA ALA A 228 17.28 -32.57 6.07
C ALA A 228 17.29 -33.02 7.53
N GLY A 229 16.20 -32.86 8.27
CA GLY A 229 16.09 -33.18 9.70
C GLY A 229 15.68 -31.99 10.56
N PRO A 230 15.46 -32.19 11.85
CA PRO A 230 14.99 -31.15 12.76
C PRO A 230 16.09 -30.10 13.05
N ALA A 231 15.65 -28.86 13.27
CA ALA A 231 16.48 -27.76 13.78
C ALA A 231 15.80 -27.09 14.97
N ALA A 232 16.58 -26.37 15.77
CA ALA A 232 16.07 -25.64 16.92
C ALA A 232 16.60 -24.20 16.95
N ALA A 233 15.77 -23.26 17.40
CA ALA A 233 16.13 -21.87 17.59
C ALA A 233 15.50 -21.34 18.89
N ASP A 234 16.03 -20.26 19.41
CA ASP A 234 15.49 -19.61 20.60
C ASP A 234 14.40 -18.58 20.22
N PHE A 235 14.43 -18.09 18.97
CA PHE A 235 13.42 -17.18 18.42
C PHE A 235 13.24 -17.37 16.93
N LEU A 236 11.99 -17.17 16.43
CA LEU A 236 11.62 -17.27 15.02
C LEU A 236 11.13 -15.94 14.47
N ILE A 237 11.75 -15.48 13.40
CA ILE A 237 11.31 -14.28 12.66
C ILE A 237 10.68 -14.70 11.33
N LEU A 238 9.44 -14.25 11.08
CA LEU A 238 8.70 -14.56 9.87
C LEU A 238 8.80 -13.40 8.87
N GLY A 239 9.68 -13.55 7.88
CA GLY A 239 9.78 -12.66 6.71
C GLY A 239 8.93 -13.14 5.54
N THR A 240 7.72 -13.59 5.83
CA THR A 240 6.81 -14.28 4.91
C THR A 240 5.91 -13.34 4.10
N GLY A 241 6.04 -12.03 4.34
CA GLY A 241 5.30 -10.98 3.62
C GLY A 241 3.86 -10.80 4.10
N PHE A 242 3.04 -10.26 3.23
CA PHE A 242 1.64 -9.92 3.52
C PHE A 242 0.71 -10.67 2.58
N ARG A 243 -0.52 -10.86 2.99
CA ARG A 243 -1.59 -11.36 2.14
C ARG A 243 -2.74 -10.36 2.07
N ILE A 244 -3.43 -10.37 0.94
CA ILE A 244 -4.71 -9.69 0.80
C ILE A 244 -5.81 -10.63 1.29
N ASP A 245 -6.62 -10.14 2.21
CA ASP A 245 -7.75 -10.86 2.79
C ASP A 245 -8.74 -9.83 3.35
N LEU A 246 -9.65 -9.37 2.51
CA LEU A 246 -10.61 -8.31 2.86
C LEU A 246 -11.46 -8.67 4.06
N ALA A 247 -11.79 -9.95 4.25
CA ALA A 247 -12.62 -10.39 5.38
C ALA A 247 -11.91 -10.24 6.74
N ARG A 248 -10.58 -10.16 6.75
CA ARG A 248 -9.76 -9.97 7.97
C ARG A 248 -9.41 -8.51 8.24
N ASP A 249 -9.70 -7.61 7.30
CA ASP A 249 -9.49 -6.18 7.50
C ASP A 249 -10.52 -5.63 8.50
N ALA A 250 -10.08 -4.84 9.46
CA ALA A 250 -10.96 -4.31 10.50
C ALA A 250 -12.04 -3.38 9.94
N LEU A 251 -11.72 -2.60 8.90
CA LEU A 251 -12.64 -1.64 8.28
C LEU A 251 -13.49 -2.26 7.17
N LEU A 252 -12.87 -3.09 6.33
CA LEU A 252 -13.49 -3.63 5.12
C LEU A 252 -14.13 -5.00 5.34
N GLY A 253 -13.77 -5.71 6.43
CA GLY A 253 -14.29 -7.05 6.73
C GLY A 253 -15.82 -7.13 6.73
N PRO A 254 -16.53 -6.22 7.40
CA PRO A 254 -17.99 -6.19 7.35
C PRO A 254 -18.57 -5.96 5.93
N LEU A 255 -17.82 -5.29 5.06
CA LEU A 255 -18.20 -5.01 3.67
C LEU A 255 -17.74 -6.11 2.70
N ALA A 256 -16.83 -6.99 3.10
CA ALA A 256 -16.23 -8.00 2.23
C ALA A 256 -17.25 -8.86 1.44
N PRO A 257 -18.42 -9.26 1.99
CA PRO A 257 -19.42 -9.97 1.21
C PRO A 257 -20.02 -9.18 0.05
N LEU A 258 -19.99 -7.85 0.14
CA LEU A 258 -20.56 -6.92 -0.87
C LEU A 258 -19.54 -6.54 -1.93
N LEU A 259 -18.23 -6.70 -1.63
CA LEU A 259 -17.13 -6.26 -2.49
C LEU A 259 -16.86 -7.25 -3.63
N ALA A 260 -16.74 -6.74 -4.85
CA ALA A 260 -16.21 -7.53 -5.96
C ALA A 260 -14.70 -7.74 -5.80
N THR A 261 -14.25 -8.95 -6.05
CA THR A 261 -12.85 -9.33 -6.12
C THR A 261 -12.47 -9.71 -7.55
N TRP A 262 -11.19 -9.88 -7.81
CA TRP A 262 -10.72 -10.37 -9.10
C TRP A 262 -11.24 -11.77 -9.42
N ALA A 263 -11.40 -12.65 -8.42
CA ALA A 263 -12.01 -13.97 -8.62
C ALA A 263 -13.48 -13.90 -9.05
N ASP A 264 -14.20 -12.84 -8.71
CA ASP A 264 -15.59 -12.63 -9.14
C ASP A 264 -15.71 -12.13 -10.58
N ARG A 265 -14.63 -11.58 -11.17
CA ARG A 265 -14.64 -10.86 -12.47
C ARG A 265 -13.75 -11.50 -13.54
N TYR A 266 -12.74 -12.27 -13.15
CA TYR A 266 -11.78 -12.84 -14.09
C TYR A 266 -11.35 -14.25 -13.68
N ALA A 267 -11.40 -15.18 -14.65
CA ALA A 267 -10.93 -16.54 -14.49
C ALA A 267 -9.65 -16.71 -15.36
N PRO A 268 -8.46 -16.80 -14.76
CA PRO A 268 -7.22 -16.97 -15.50
C PRO A 268 -7.09 -18.39 -16.09
N PRO A 269 -6.32 -18.56 -17.18
CA PRO A 269 -5.94 -19.88 -17.68
C PRO A 269 -5.15 -20.66 -16.62
N ALA A 270 -5.11 -21.99 -16.78
CA ALA A 270 -4.62 -22.90 -15.75
C ALA A 270 -3.17 -22.63 -15.31
N ASP A 271 -2.28 -22.31 -16.24
CA ASP A 271 -0.87 -21.99 -16.03
C ASP A 271 -0.64 -20.66 -15.28
N LEU A 272 -1.57 -19.71 -15.44
CA LEU A 272 -1.55 -18.42 -14.77
C LEU A 272 -2.42 -18.39 -13.50
N ARG A 273 -2.97 -19.52 -13.10
CA ARG A 273 -3.85 -19.57 -11.91
C ARG A 273 -3.05 -19.32 -10.63
N ARG A 274 -3.38 -18.25 -9.93
CA ARG A 274 -2.80 -17.82 -8.64
C ARG A 274 -3.96 -17.43 -7.71
N PRO A 275 -4.44 -18.36 -6.85
CA PRO A 275 -5.62 -18.12 -6.00
C PRO A 275 -5.52 -16.89 -5.12
N GLU A 276 -4.31 -16.54 -4.68
CA GLU A 276 -4.05 -15.35 -3.87
C GLU A 276 -4.33 -14.04 -4.62
N LEU A 277 -4.13 -13.99 -5.93
CA LEU A 277 -4.45 -12.82 -6.75
C LEU A 277 -5.95 -12.61 -6.90
N GLY A 278 -6.72 -13.69 -6.89
CA GLY A 278 -8.18 -13.62 -6.92
C GLY A 278 -8.80 -12.91 -5.73
N ARG A 279 -8.06 -12.78 -4.60
CA ARG A 279 -8.53 -12.09 -3.40
C ARG A 279 -8.40 -10.57 -3.45
N PHE A 280 -7.66 -10.04 -4.43
CA PHE A 280 -7.56 -8.60 -4.61
C PHE A 280 -8.94 -8.01 -4.94
N PRO A 281 -9.27 -6.81 -4.40
CA PRO A 281 -10.51 -6.14 -4.77
C PRO A 281 -10.47 -5.72 -6.25
N TRP A 282 -11.62 -5.85 -6.89
CA TRP A 282 -11.84 -5.27 -8.21
C TRP A 282 -12.24 -3.81 -8.05
N LEU A 283 -11.34 -2.90 -8.43
CA LEU A 283 -11.56 -1.46 -8.31
C LEU A 283 -11.84 -0.81 -9.66
N ASP A 284 -12.60 0.28 -9.64
CA ASP A 284 -12.70 1.16 -10.79
C ASP A 284 -11.42 1.99 -11.01
N GLU A 285 -11.38 2.78 -12.07
CA GLU A 285 -10.21 3.61 -12.42
C GLU A 285 -9.92 4.71 -11.39
N GLY A 286 -10.90 5.07 -10.56
CA GLY A 286 -10.81 6.04 -9.48
C GLY A 286 -10.48 5.45 -8.11
N PHE A 287 -10.07 4.18 -8.04
CA PHE A 287 -9.84 3.44 -6.79
C PHE A 287 -11.11 3.10 -6.01
N SER A 288 -12.31 3.34 -6.55
CA SER A 288 -13.56 3.07 -5.85
C SER A 288 -13.77 1.56 -5.70
N LEU A 289 -14.28 1.16 -4.55
CA LEU A 289 -14.78 -0.19 -4.35
C LEU A 289 -15.95 -0.45 -5.27
N THR A 290 -16.04 -1.66 -5.82
CA THR A 290 -17.14 -2.07 -6.71
C THR A 290 -17.97 -3.17 -6.06
N GLU A 291 -19.25 -3.17 -6.36
CA GLU A 291 -20.20 -4.15 -5.84
C GLU A 291 -19.99 -5.54 -6.48
N ARG A 292 -20.09 -6.59 -5.68
CA ARG A 292 -20.13 -7.98 -6.18
C ARG A 292 -21.41 -8.23 -6.98
N ALA A 293 -22.55 -7.85 -6.43
CA ALA A 293 -23.85 -7.85 -7.10
C ALA A 293 -24.34 -6.42 -7.24
N VAL A 294 -24.69 -6.01 -8.45
CA VAL A 294 -25.13 -4.66 -8.76
C VAL A 294 -26.37 -4.29 -7.95
N GLY A 295 -26.35 -3.14 -7.29
CA GLY A 295 -27.42 -2.61 -6.47
C GLY A 295 -27.48 -3.14 -5.04
N ALA A 296 -26.53 -4.01 -4.62
CA ALA A 296 -26.49 -4.53 -3.25
C ALA A 296 -26.02 -3.47 -2.23
N CYS A 297 -25.22 -2.49 -2.65
CA CYS A 297 -24.75 -1.38 -1.83
C CYS A 297 -24.34 -0.18 -2.71
N PRO A 298 -25.30 0.60 -3.23
CA PRO A 298 -25.04 1.65 -4.22
C PRO A 298 -24.02 2.71 -3.78
N ASP A 299 -23.91 2.96 -2.47
CA ASP A 299 -22.95 3.93 -1.91
C ASP A 299 -21.55 3.32 -1.66
N LEU A 300 -21.32 2.05 -2.02
CA LEU A 300 -20.02 1.40 -1.87
C LEU A 300 -18.92 2.13 -2.66
N GLY A 301 -19.24 2.61 -3.85
CA GLY A 301 -18.36 3.40 -4.70
C GLY A 301 -17.88 4.75 -4.10
N ARG A 302 -18.40 5.15 -2.94
CA ARG A 302 -17.93 6.31 -2.17
C ARG A 302 -16.69 6.02 -1.33
N ILE A 303 -16.28 4.76 -1.27
CA ILE A 303 -15.06 4.32 -0.57
C ILE A 303 -13.99 4.02 -1.62
N HIS A 304 -12.90 4.78 -1.58
CA HIS A 304 -11.73 4.60 -2.43
C HIS A 304 -10.65 3.86 -1.65
N LEU A 305 -10.05 2.83 -2.25
CA LEU A 305 -8.99 2.04 -1.62
C LEU A 305 -7.63 2.43 -2.20
N PHE A 306 -6.86 3.22 -1.44
CA PHE A 306 -5.56 3.72 -1.85
C PHE A 306 -4.43 3.07 -1.02
N ASN A 307 -4.20 1.78 -1.27
CA ASN A 307 -3.16 1.00 -0.62
C ASN A 307 -2.68 -0.15 -1.52
N HIS A 308 -1.87 -1.07 -0.99
CA HIS A 308 -1.29 -2.18 -1.75
C HIS A 308 -2.32 -3.06 -2.46
N ALA A 309 -3.52 -3.22 -1.93
CA ALA A 309 -4.55 -4.06 -2.55
C ALA A 309 -5.09 -3.47 -3.88
N ALA A 310 -4.85 -2.19 -4.17
CA ALA A 310 -5.20 -1.58 -5.45
C ALA A 310 -4.28 -2.03 -6.61
N THR A 311 -3.13 -2.67 -6.31
CA THR A 311 -2.06 -2.89 -7.29
C THR A 311 -2.50 -3.73 -8.48
N LEU A 312 -3.27 -4.80 -8.29
CA LEU A 312 -3.72 -5.65 -9.40
C LEU A 312 -4.68 -4.90 -10.33
N SER A 313 -5.57 -4.06 -9.79
CA SER A 313 -6.50 -3.27 -10.59
C SER A 313 -5.83 -2.06 -11.27
N LEU A 314 -4.91 -1.36 -10.59
CA LEU A 314 -4.48 -0.01 -11.01
C LEU A 314 -2.96 0.16 -11.13
N GLY A 315 -2.18 -0.91 -10.94
CA GLY A 315 -0.72 -0.87 -10.95
C GLY A 315 -0.12 -0.43 -9.61
N ALA A 316 1.20 -0.34 -9.55
CA ALA A 316 1.95 -0.01 -8.34
C ALA A 316 1.92 1.51 -8.02
N VAL A 317 0.72 2.10 -7.98
CA VAL A 317 0.53 3.56 -7.83
C VAL A 317 -0.02 3.97 -6.46
N ALA A 318 -0.33 3.00 -5.58
CA ALA A 318 -0.91 3.30 -4.26
C ALA A 318 -0.08 2.75 -3.09
N SER A 319 1.08 2.14 -3.33
CA SER A 319 1.89 1.51 -2.29
C SER A 319 3.40 1.71 -2.46
N ASP A 320 3.86 2.12 -3.62
CA ASP A 320 5.27 2.29 -3.93
C ASP A 320 5.61 3.76 -4.17
N ILE A 321 6.69 4.25 -3.55
CA ILE A 321 7.09 5.66 -3.62
C ILE A 321 7.22 6.16 -5.06
N PRO A 322 7.80 5.44 -6.03
CA PRO A 322 7.92 5.92 -7.40
C PRO A 322 6.58 6.18 -8.09
N GLY A 323 5.54 5.40 -7.78
CA GLY A 323 4.22 5.49 -8.42
C GLY A 323 3.20 6.32 -7.66
N VAL A 324 3.43 6.63 -6.38
CA VAL A 324 2.40 7.22 -5.50
C VAL A 324 1.91 8.58 -5.97
N ASN A 325 2.75 9.36 -6.65
CA ASN A 325 2.33 10.66 -7.20
C ASN A 325 1.28 10.50 -8.31
N ALA A 326 1.54 9.62 -9.28
CA ALA A 326 0.58 9.31 -10.36
C ALA A 326 -0.75 8.78 -9.78
N GLY A 327 -0.66 7.91 -8.77
CA GLY A 327 -1.84 7.41 -8.07
C GLY A 327 -2.61 8.50 -7.33
N ALA A 328 -1.93 9.40 -6.64
CA ALA A 328 -2.57 10.50 -5.90
C ALA A 328 -3.25 11.50 -6.85
N GLU A 329 -2.64 11.81 -7.99
CA GLU A 329 -3.24 12.65 -9.03
C GLU A 329 -4.50 12.00 -9.62
N ARG A 330 -4.45 10.71 -9.94
CA ARG A 330 -5.60 9.94 -10.43
C ARG A 330 -6.73 9.89 -9.41
N LEU A 331 -6.41 9.61 -8.15
CA LEU A 331 -7.39 9.57 -7.06
C LEU A 331 -8.04 10.93 -6.84
N SER A 332 -7.25 12.00 -6.73
CA SER A 332 -7.77 13.34 -6.52
C SER A 332 -8.66 13.80 -7.67
N GLY A 333 -8.26 13.49 -8.91
CA GLY A 333 -9.10 13.73 -10.09
C GLY A 333 -10.42 12.94 -10.06
N ALA A 334 -10.41 11.69 -9.59
CA ALA A 334 -11.63 10.90 -9.43
C ALA A 334 -12.57 11.49 -8.35
N VAL A 335 -12.01 11.87 -7.20
CA VAL A 335 -12.73 12.55 -6.12
C VAL A 335 -13.39 13.84 -6.63
N VAL A 336 -12.65 14.69 -7.33
CA VAL A 336 -13.18 15.94 -7.91
C VAL A 336 -14.31 15.66 -8.90
N ARG A 337 -14.13 14.71 -9.82
CA ARG A 337 -15.20 14.34 -10.78
C ARG A 337 -16.45 13.83 -10.07
N HIS A 338 -16.30 13.01 -9.02
CA HIS A 338 -17.44 12.51 -8.25
C HIS A 338 -18.20 13.65 -7.58
N LEU A 339 -17.50 14.55 -6.90
CA LEU A 339 -18.10 15.69 -6.22
C LEU A 339 -18.75 16.66 -7.20
N PHE A 340 -18.10 16.96 -8.31
CA PHE A 340 -18.65 17.83 -9.36
C PHE A 340 -19.98 17.30 -9.91
N ARG A 341 -20.04 15.97 -10.19
CA ARG A 341 -21.29 15.34 -10.65
C ARG A 341 -22.40 15.39 -9.60
N ALA A 342 -22.05 15.16 -8.35
CA ALA A 342 -23.00 15.19 -7.24
C ALA A 342 -23.54 16.61 -6.99
N ASP A 343 -22.73 17.65 -7.20
CA ASP A 343 -23.07 19.07 -6.98
C ASP A 343 -23.52 19.78 -8.24
N TYR A 344 -23.78 19.07 -9.34
CA TYR A 344 -24.05 19.68 -10.64
C TYR A 344 -25.18 20.73 -10.61
N ALA A 345 -26.29 20.47 -9.92
CA ALA A 345 -27.42 21.41 -9.81
C ALA A 345 -26.99 22.71 -9.13
N ASP A 346 -26.28 22.62 -8.01
CA ASP A 346 -25.81 23.80 -7.27
C ASP A 346 -24.73 24.56 -8.03
N ILE A 347 -23.84 23.85 -8.74
CA ILE A 347 -22.81 24.47 -9.58
C ILE A 347 -23.48 25.23 -10.73
N ARG A 348 -24.46 24.63 -11.37
CA ARG A 348 -25.24 25.28 -12.45
C ARG A 348 -25.92 26.53 -11.93
N THR A 349 -26.67 26.46 -10.81
CA THR A 349 -27.34 27.61 -10.22
C THR A 349 -26.36 28.74 -9.89
N ARG A 350 -25.20 28.42 -9.34
CA ARG A 350 -24.14 29.42 -9.05
C ARG A 350 -23.58 30.05 -10.34
N LEU A 351 -23.39 29.24 -11.38
CA LEU A 351 -22.90 29.73 -12.66
C LEU A 351 -23.94 30.63 -13.35
N GLU A 352 -25.22 30.26 -13.31
CA GLU A 352 -26.32 31.09 -13.84
C GLU A 352 -26.47 32.41 -13.06
N ALA A 353 -26.16 32.41 -11.76
CA ALA A 353 -26.18 33.61 -10.92
C ALA A 353 -24.91 34.48 -11.04
N PHE A 354 -23.84 33.98 -11.68
CA PHE A 354 -22.62 34.74 -11.87
C PHE A 354 -22.85 35.83 -12.93
N ALA A 355 -22.76 37.10 -12.52
CA ALA A 355 -23.11 38.26 -13.31
C ALA A 355 -22.06 39.39 -13.22
N GLU A 356 -20.77 39.03 -13.06
CA GLU A 356 -19.70 40.00 -13.07
C GLU A 356 -19.44 40.46 -14.53
N PRO A 357 -19.72 41.72 -14.90
CA PRO A 357 -19.51 42.16 -16.26
C PRO A 357 -18.04 42.46 -16.55
N GLU A 358 -17.55 42.00 -17.70
CA GLU A 358 -16.15 42.22 -18.11
C GLU A 358 -15.92 43.47 -18.94
N LEU A 359 -16.99 44.01 -19.61
CA LEU A 359 -16.85 45.11 -20.55
C LEU A 359 -17.14 46.48 -19.91
N ILE A 360 -17.04 46.61 -18.59
CA ILE A 360 -17.22 47.86 -17.85
C ILE A 360 -16.28 48.93 -18.44
N ASP A 361 -16.81 50.20 -18.56
CA ASP A 361 -16.06 51.34 -19.09
C ASP A 361 -15.65 51.22 -20.57
N THR A 362 -16.26 50.32 -21.33
CA THR A 362 -16.10 50.23 -22.77
C THR A 362 -17.38 50.68 -23.47
N PRO A 363 -17.33 51.13 -24.77
CA PRO A 363 -18.53 51.46 -25.53
C PRO A 363 -19.46 50.27 -25.80
N TYR A 364 -19.00 49.04 -25.46
CA TYR A 364 -19.76 47.80 -25.65
C TYR A 364 -20.40 47.29 -24.36
N PHE A 365 -20.27 48.02 -23.24
CA PHE A 365 -20.88 47.63 -21.98
C PHE A 365 -22.42 47.73 -22.08
N ALA A 366 -23.10 46.62 -21.74
CA ALA A 366 -24.54 46.58 -21.56
C ALA A 366 -24.85 46.24 -20.10
N ALA A 367 -25.69 47.07 -19.45
CA ALA A 367 -26.13 46.77 -18.09
C ALA A 367 -26.94 45.47 -18.05
N PRO A 368 -26.86 44.67 -16.98
CA PRO A 368 -27.68 43.45 -16.81
C PRO A 368 -29.18 43.80 -16.98
N GLY A 369 -29.85 43.13 -17.92
CA GLY A 369 -31.27 43.37 -18.22
C GLY A 369 -31.57 44.48 -19.27
N GLY A 370 -30.54 45.18 -19.75
CA GLY A 370 -30.64 46.11 -20.88
C GLY A 370 -30.27 45.42 -22.19
N GLY A 371 -31.02 45.72 -23.27
CA GLY A 371 -30.56 45.32 -24.60
C GLY A 371 -29.27 46.05 -24.97
N TYR A 372 -28.44 45.46 -25.82
CA TYR A 372 -27.29 46.13 -26.42
C TYR A 372 -27.75 47.13 -27.46
N ASP A 373 -27.70 48.43 -27.13
CA ASP A 373 -28.02 49.54 -28.02
C ASP A 373 -26.83 50.10 -28.80
N GLY A 374 -25.73 49.33 -28.88
CA GLY A 374 -24.51 49.74 -29.57
C GLY A 374 -24.67 49.77 -31.09
N PRO A 375 -23.83 50.52 -31.80
CA PRO A 375 -23.91 50.62 -33.25
C PRO A 375 -23.62 49.25 -33.88
N VAL A 376 -24.54 48.74 -34.67
CA VAL A 376 -24.33 47.61 -35.56
C VAL A 376 -23.26 48.08 -36.57
N SER A 377 -22.08 47.47 -36.55
CA SER A 377 -21.06 47.73 -37.57
C SER A 377 -21.66 47.49 -38.95
N PRO A 378 -21.59 48.45 -39.87
CA PRO A 378 -21.96 48.18 -41.26
C PRO A 378 -20.96 47.16 -41.83
N ASN A 379 -21.51 46.16 -42.50
CA ASN A 379 -20.75 45.14 -43.25
C ASN A 379 -19.67 45.72 -44.15
#